data_07d32092f8deaf8902267c22c931870d
#
_entry.id   07d32092f8deaf8902267c22c931870d
#
_cell.length_a   1.000
_cell.length_b   1.000
_cell.length_c   1.000
_cell.angle_alpha   90.00
_cell.angle_beta   90.00
_cell.angle_gamma   90.00
#
_symmetry.space_group_name_H-M   'P 1'
#
loop_
_entity.id
_entity.type
_entity.pdbx_description
1 polymer ?
#
loop_
_entity_poly.entity_id
_entity_poly.type
_entity_poly.pdbx_seq_one_letter_code
_entity_poly.pdbx_strand_id
1 'polypeptide(L)'
;MKKWILSLVFMAFSVTLFSQSNGVVISGSVRDRADRQPLPYVTIQALQAGDSSFVTGTVTSEQGTFSIDGIRSGDYLLKTTFVGYEEQFTPFHVGRLSSFLDLGNIFLAESSLSIEGVTVTGFREEVVSSMDRKVYTIEENISQLGGSVLQAMQNLPGVTVDRDGNVSIRGSDQVTVLIDGKQTAITGMGSQSGLENIPASAIEGIEIINNPSARYDASGMAGIINIIFRKEQQQGWNGRAGMTVGAGALTSKKENLPGIRDQYRFTPKINPSLSANYRKDAFNFFVHGDLLYHKTMMKSEFFLREYDDGVPVNQQWLENRTQPIYNLRGGLDYSPNERNTFTFSALYNYREYTDLGDLPYLNANTGQQMRLWEYYENEVNQTLFATVTHKHSFTQPGHSLTSSFNYSFRRKDEVFYFTNHQNGVLGTDTTALIADENIFDLTADYVRPLRAGRIELGTKQMARIFPNDIVFTPGNNSILDPGLAGTAEYREYMSAAYSNYVVELKALELEAGLRAEYSRIDYLVDPNHSVY
;
A
#
# COMPACT_ATOMS: atom_id res chain seq x y z
N MET A 1 4.85 -24.96 42.84
CA MET A 1 4.39 -25.76 41.69
C MET A 1 4.47 -25.02 40.35
N LYS A 2 4.13 -23.74 40.20
CA LYS A 2 4.20 -23.01 38.90
C LYS A 2 5.61 -22.78 38.31
N LYS A 3 6.66 -22.74 39.13
CA LYS A 3 8.05 -22.52 38.64
C LYS A 3 8.69 -23.78 38.05
N TRP A 4 8.23 -24.97 38.43
CA TRP A 4 8.76 -26.24 37.92
C TRP A 4 8.17 -26.64 36.56
N ILE A 5 6.95 -26.20 36.27
CA ILE A 5 6.30 -26.44 34.96
C ILE A 5 6.97 -25.62 33.86
N LEU A 6 7.40 -24.38 34.14
CA LEU A 6 8.10 -23.54 33.19
C LEU A 6 9.50 -24.08 32.83
N SER A 7 10.22 -24.67 33.82
CA SER A 7 11.52 -25.31 33.57
C SER A 7 11.39 -26.59 32.75
N LEU A 8 10.32 -27.35 32.91
CA LEU A 8 10.06 -28.57 32.14
C LEU A 8 9.67 -28.27 30.69
N VAL A 9 8.92 -27.20 30.45
CA VAL A 9 8.57 -26.73 29.08
C VAL A 9 9.82 -26.19 28.36
N PHE A 10 10.72 -25.50 29.08
CA PHE A 10 11.97 -25.01 28.47
C PHE A 10 12.96 -26.15 28.19
N MET A 11 12.98 -27.20 29.02
CA MET A 11 13.82 -28.37 28.80
C MET A 11 13.28 -29.30 27.69
N ALA A 12 11.96 -29.35 27.50
CA ALA A 12 11.33 -30.06 26.37
C ALA A 12 11.58 -29.37 25.01
N PHE A 13 11.72 -28.04 25.01
CA PHE A 13 12.02 -27.29 23.80
C PHE A 13 13.50 -27.36 23.38
N SER A 14 14.40 -27.68 24.32
CA SER A 14 15.85 -27.80 24.06
C SER A 14 16.26 -29.13 23.42
N VAL A 15 15.40 -30.14 23.41
CA VAL A 15 15.74 -31.48 22.88
C VAL A 15 15.37 -31.62 21.38
N THR A 16 14.63 -30.70 20.81
CA THR A 16 14.21 -30.80 19.39
C THR A 16 15.18 -30.14 18.37
N LEU A 17 16.34 -29.63 18.82
CA LEU A 17 17.28 -28.89 17.95
C LEU A 17 18.44 -29.73 17.38
N PHE A 18 18.44 -31.06 17.55
CA PHE A 18 19.39 -31.94 16.88
C PHE A 18 18.67 -32.93 15.95
N SER A 19 17.91 -32.43 14.99
CA SER A 19 17.62 -33.22 13.78
C SER A 19 18.81 -33.03 12.83
N GLN A 20 19.79 -33.93 12.91
CA GLN A 20 20.76 -34.07 11.84
C GLN A 20 19.99 -34.47 10.58
N SER A 21 19.95 -33.61 9.57
CA SER A 21 19.43 -33.95 8.24
C SER A 21 20.40 -35.00 7.64
N ASN A 22 20.03 -36.27 7.69
CA ASN A 22 20.70 -37.33 6.92
C ASN A 22 20.35 -37.16 5.44
N GLY A 23 20.77 -36.06 4.81
CA GLY A 23 20.57 -35.80 3.40
C GLY A 23 21.88 -35.95 2.63
N VAL A 24 21.76 -36.36 1.38
CA VAL A 24 22.88 -36.47 0.45
C VAL A 24 23.24 -35.07 -0.06
N VAL A 25 24.53 -34.78 -0.18
CA VAL A 25 25.05 -33.59 -0.84
C VAL A 25 25.18 -33.88 -2.33
N ILE A 26 24.58 -33.03 -3.16
CA ILE A 26 24.68 -33.09 -4.62
C ILE A 26 25.50 -31.94 -5.09
N SER A 27 26.48 -32.21 -5.94
CA SER A 27 27.34 -31.20 -6.54
C SER A 27 27.41 -31.35 -8.07
N GLY A 28 27.90 -30.30 -8.72
CA GLY A 28 28.16 -30.29 -10.15
C GLY A 28 28.66 -28.93 -10.62
N SER A 29 28.85 -28.79 -11.92
CA SER A 29 29.19 -27.52 -12.54
C SER A 29 28.35 -27.26 -13.79
N VAL A 30 28.05 -25.99 -14.06
CA VAL A 30 27.33 -25.58 -15.28
C VAL A 30 28.26 -24.80 -16.18
N ARG A 31 28.26 -25.16 -17.46
CA ARG A 31 29.11 -24.58 -18.48
C ARG A 31 28.33 -24.26 -19.75
N ASP A 32 28.78 -23.28 -20.47
CA ASP A 32 28.31 -23.02 -21.83
C ASP A 32 28.63 -24.22 -22.75
N ARG A 33 27.70 -24.58 -23.63
CA ARG A 33 27.87 -25.70 -24.56
C ARG A 33 28.84 -25.38 -25.69
N ALA A 34 28.92 -24.12 -26.15
CA ALA A 34 29.71 -23.70 -27.29
C ALA A 34 31.18 -23.49 -26.92
N ASP A 35 31.48 -22.71 -25.91
CA ASP A 35 32.84 -22.31 -25.53
C ASP A 35 33.39 -23.01 -24.28
N ARG A 36 32.56 -23.81 -23.60
CA ARG A 36 32.90 -24.56 -22.39
C ARG A 36 33.27 -23.70 -21.18
N GLN A 37 33.01 -22.38 -21.23
CA GLN A 37 33.26 -21.49 -20.11
C GLN A 37 32.28 -21.78 -18.94
N PRO A 38 32.70 -21.60 -17.68
CA PRO A 38 31.82 -21.75 -16.55
C PRO A 38 30.74 -20.65 -16.56
N LEU A 39 29.49 -21.03 -16.27
CA LEU A 39 28.37 -20.10 -16.18
C LEU A 39 28.09 -19.78 -14.70
N PRO A 40 28.40 -18.55 -14.25
CA PRO A 40 28.11 -18.11 -12.90
C PRO A 40 26.64 -17.78 -12.73
N TYR A 41 26.14 -17.89 -11.48
CA TYR A 41 24.80 -17.47 -11.08
C TYR A 41 23.65 -18.15 -11.84
N VAL A 42 23.85 -19.35 -12.36
CA VAL A 42 22.83 -20.19 -12.97
C VAL A 42 21.93 -20.73 -11.88
N THR A 43 20.62 -20.64 -12.05
CA THR A 43 19.64 -21.18 -11.11
C THR A 43 19.52 -22.70 -11.25
N ILE A 44 19.69 -23.42 -10.15
CA ILE A 44 19.62 -24.88 -10.04
C ILE A 44 18.46 -25.23 -9.12
N GLN A 45 17.53 -26.05 -9.59
CA GLN A 45 16.40 -26.53 -8.80
C GLN A 45 16.31 -28.04 -8.86
N ALA A 46 16.20 -28.69 -7.71
CA ALA A 46 15.88 -30.10 -7.61
C ALA A 46 14.36 -30.25 -7.49
N LEU A 47 13.76 -30.98 -8.43
CA LEU A 47 12.34 -31.27 -8.51
C LEU A 47 12.10 -32.75 -8.30
N GLN A 48 10.94 -33.14 -7.73
CA GLN A 48 10.52 -34.54 -7.65
C GLN A 48 10.25 -35.08 -9.05
N ALA A 49 10.75 -36.27 -9.41
CA ALA A 49 10.59 -36.80 -10.76
C ALA A 49 9.14 -37.14 -11.13
N GLY A 50 8.27 -37.42 -10.12
CA GLY A 50 6.88 -37.88 -10.35
C GLY A 50 5.89 -36.77 -10.68
N ASP A 51 6.01 -35.60 -10.05
CA ASP A 51 5.06 -34.50 -10.16
C ASP A 51 5.70 -33.14 -10.41
N SER A 52 7.03 -33.10 -10.59
CA SER A 52 7.83 -31.90 -10.77
C SER A 52 7.71 -30.87 -9.63
N SER A 53 7.28 -31.30 -8.45
CA SER A 53 7.22 -30.43 -7.27
C SER A 53 8.61 -29.99 -6.83
N PHE A 54 8.74 -28.73 -6.41
CA PHE A 54 10.01 -28.17 -5.95
C PHE A 54 10.44 -28.78 -4.61
N VAL A 55 11.69 -29.20 -4.54
CA VAL A 55 12.29 -29.79 -3.33
C VAL A 55 13.26 -28.81 -2.68
N THR A 56 14.23 -28.32 -3.43
CA THR A 56 15.26 -27.37 -2.98
C THR A 56 15.98 -26.77 -4.18
N GLY A 57 16.80 -25.75 -3.96
CA GLY A 57 17.56 -25.13 -5.05
C GLY A 57 18.76 -24.33 -4.56
N THR A 58 19.62 -23.96 -5.50
CA THR A 58 20.82 -23.14 -5.27
C THR A 58 21.15 -22.36 -6.57
N VAL A 59 22.21 -21.57 -6.52
CA VAL A 59 22.79 -20.92 -7.72
C VAL A 59 24.26 -21.33 -7.87
N THR A 60 24.78 -21.29 -9.09
CA THR A 60 26.21 -21.57 -9.32
C THR A 60 27.10 -20.43 -8.80
N SER A 61 28.28 -20.78 -8.34
CA SER A 61 29.34 -19.85 -7.93
C SER A 61 29.92 -19.10 -9.16
N GLU A 62 30.85 -18.17 -8.93
CA GLU A 62 31.61 -17.50 -10.00
C GLU A 62 32.39 -18.49 -10.91
N GLN A 63 32.72 -19.66 -10.38
CA GLN A 63 33.39 -20.74 -11.11
C GLN A 63 32.42 -21.73 -11.79
N GLY A 64 31.10 -21.40 -11.76
CA GLY A 64 30.06 -22.23 -12.35
C GLY A 64 29.75 -23.50 -11.56
N THR A 65 30.22 -23.68 -10.33
CA THR A 65 29.97 -24.85 -9.48
C THR A 65 28.79 -24.65 -8.55
N PHE A 66 28.07 -25.73 -8.21
CA PHE A 66 26.97 -25.70 -7.25
C PHE A 66 27.05 -26.86 -6.27
N SER A 67 26.41 -26.69 -5.09
CA SER A 67 26.17 -27.70 -4.09
C SER A 67 24.77 -27.55 -3.52
N ILE A 68 24.06 -28.67 -3.37
CA ILE A 68 22.74 -28.77 -2.75
C ILE A 68 22.80 -29.82 -1.66
N ASP A 69 22.44 -29.42 -0.43
CA ASP A 69 22.50 -30.28 0.75
C ASP A 69 21.12 -30.79 1.12
N GLY A 70 21.05 -31.92 1.80
CA GLY A 70 19.85 -32.39 2.49
C GLY A 70 18.83 -33.11 1.61
N ILE A 71 19.18 -33.56 0.40
CA ILE A 71 18.27 -34.32 -0.47
C ILE A 71 18.14 -35.76 0.03
N ARG A 72 16.92 -36.25 0.14
CA ARG A 72 16.60 -37.62 0.56
C ARG A 72 16.75 -38.60 -0.60
N SER A 73 16.80 -39.91 -0.28
CA SER A 73 16.82 -40.95 -1.33
C SER A 73 15.53 -40.91 -2.18
N GLY A 74 15.67 -40.95 -3.50
CA GLY A 74 14.56 -40.86 -4.46
C GLY A 74 15.01 -40.48 -5.86
N ASP A 75 14.04 -40.35 -6.76
CA ASP A 75 14.25 -39.93 -8.16
C ASP A 75 13.88 -38.46 -8.31
N TYR A 76 14.75 -37.72 -8.96
CA TYR A 76 14.66 -36.27 -9.09
C TYR A 76 14.99 -35.79 -10.50
N LEU A 77 14.53 -34.57 -10.83
CA LEU A 77 14.93 -33.80 -11.99
C LEU A 77 15.69 -32.56 -11.53
N LEU A 78 16.89 -32.35 -12.01
CA LEU A 78 17.63 -31.11 -11.85
C LEU A 78 17.21 -30.16 -12.98
N LYS A 79 16.47 -29.15 -12.66
CA LYS A 79 16.13 -28.05 -13.57
C LYS A 79 17.23 -27.00 -13.49
N THR A 80 17.84 -26.68 -14.63
CA THR A 80 18.91 -25.68 -14.77
C THR A 80 18.42 -24.57 -15.69
N THR A 81 18.41 -23.32 -15.20
CA THR A 81 17.92 -22.16 -15.96
C THR A 81 18.90 -20.99 -15.87
N PHE A 82 19.14 -20.33 -17.02
CA PHE A 82 19.94 -19.13 -17.10
C PHE A 82 19.45 -18.21 -18.22
N VAL A 83 19.53 -16.89 -17.99
CA VAL A 83 19.04 -15.89 -18.96
C VAL A 83 19.84 -16.00 -20.28
N GLY A 84 19.11 -16.13 -21.39
CA GLY A 84 19.73 -16.31 -22.72
C GLY A 84 20.06 -17.75 -23.07
N TYR A 85 19.73 -18.73 -22.23
CA TYR A 85 19.98 -20.15 -22.44
C TYR A 85 18.70 -20.98 -22.43
N GLU A 86 18.72 -22.13 -23.10
CA GLU A 86 17.62 -23.09 -23.07
C GLU A 86 17.55 -23.77 -21.70
N GLU A 87 16.33 -23.93 -21.16
CA GLU A 87 16.13 -24.69 -19.93
C GLU A 87 16.53 -26.15 -20.11
N GLN A 88 17.26 -26.70 -19.14
CA GLN A 88 17.66 -28.09 -19.17
C GLN A 88 17.17 -28.85 -17.95
N PHE A 89 16.63 -30.06 -18.21
CA PHE A 89 16.23 -31.00 -17.18
C PHE A 89 17.16 -32.21 -17.20
N THR A 90 17.84 -32.47 -16.10
CA THR A 90 18.76 -33.61 -15.95
C THR A 90 18.22 -34.56 -14.90
N PRO A 91 17.76 -35.78 -15.25
CA PRO A 91 17.31 -36.74 -14.26
C PRO A 91 18.47 -37.28 -13.43
N PHE A 92 18.27 -37.47 -12.12
CA PHE A 92 19.24 -38.10 -11.25
C PHE A 92 18.55 -38.90 -10.14
N HIS A 93 19.28 -39.91 -9.62
CA HIS A 93 18.81 -40.80 -8.57
C HIS A 93 19.70 -40.68 -7.34
N VAL A 94 19.08 -40.49 -6.17
CA VAL A 94 19.78 -40.47 -4.89
C VAL A 94 19.55 -41.81 -4.16
N GLY A 95 20.62 -42.57 -4.06
CA GLY A 95 20.59 -43.86 -3.34
C GLY A 95 20.53 -43.74 -1.83
N ARG A 96 19.98 -44.76 -1.15
CA ARG A 96 19.81 -44.76 0.33
C ARG A 96 21.11 -44.75 1.12
N LEU A 97 22.23 -45.16 0.52
CA LEU A 97 23.54 -45.27 1.17
C LEU A 97 24.53 -44.18 0.66
N SER A 98 24.09 -43.27 -0.19
CA SER A 98 24.95 -42.20 -0.73
C SER A 98 25.04 -41.07 0.26
N SER A 99 26.22 -40.58 0.57
CA SER A 99 26.46 -39.34 1.31
C SER A 99 26.78 -38.15 0.38
N PHE A 100 27.17 -38.44 -0.86
CA PHE A 100 27.58 -37.48 -1.86
C PHE A 100 27.26 -38.00 -3.27
N LEU A 101 26.79 -37.10 -4.15
CA LEU A 101 26.53 -37.40 -5.58
C LEU A 101 27.06 -36.24 -6.43
N ASP A 102 28.01 -36.53 -7.30
CA ASP A 102 28.49 -35.56 -8.29
C ASP A 102 27.78 -35.79 -9.63
N LEU A 103 27.09 -34.75 -10.11
CA LEU A 103 26.37 -34.75 -11.38
C LEU A 103 27.29 -34.33 -12.58
N GLY A 104 28.55 -33.98 -12.27
CA GLY A 104 29.53 -33.59 -13.30
C GLY A 104 29.22 -32.25 -13.95
N ASN A 105 29.57 -32.14 -15.25
CA ASN A 105 29.36 -30.92 -16.02
C ASN A 105 28.00 -30.95 -16.73
N ILE A 106 27.18 -29.93 -16.49
CA ILE A 106 25.92 -29.67 -17.18
C ILE A 106 26.17 -28.57 -18.21
N PHE A 107 25.81 -28.81 -19.48
CA PHE A 107 26.10 -27.89 -20.58
C PHE A 107 24.81 -27.24 -21.07
N LEU A 108 24.65 -25.93 -20.84
CA LEU A 108 23.54 -25.15 -21.38
C LEU A 108 23.84 -24.66 -22.80
N ALA A 109 22.84 -24.71 -23.66
CA ALA A 109 22.89 -24.15 -25.00
C ALA A 109 22.32 -22.75 -25.00
N GLU A 110 22.94 -21.79 -25.69
CA GLU A 110 22.33 -20.47 -25.92
C GLU A 110 20.98 -20.62 -26.65
N SER A 111 19.99 -19.90 -26.19
CA SER A 111 18.67 -19.87 -26.84
C SER A 111 18.75 -19.04 -28.11
N SER A 112 18.53 -19.65 -29.27
CA SER A 112 18.51 -18.99 -30.58
C SER A 112 17.16 -18.29 -30.87
N LEU A 113 16.25 -18.19 -29.90
CA LEU A 113 14.96 -17.60 -30.10
C LEU A 113 15.04 -16.07 -30.08
N SER A 114 14.81 -15.47 -31.23
CA SER A 114 14.41 -14.10 -31.42
C SER A 114 13.18 -13.82 -30.53
N ILE A 115 13.24 -12.77 -29.75
CA ILE A 115 12.24 -12.40 -28.73
C ILE A 115 10.92 -12.00 -29.41
N GLU A 116 10.04 -12.96 -29.67
CA GLU A 116 8.61 -12.73 -29.78
C GLU A 116 7.99 -13.15 -28.44
N GLY A 117 7.64 -12.14 -27.64
CA GLY A 117 6.68 -12.19 -26.55
C GLY A 117 6.70 -13.40 -25.61
N VAL A 118 7.78 -13.65 -24.89
CA VAL A 118 7.78 -14.61 -23.79
C VAL A 118 7.14 -13.94 -22.58
N THR A 119 5.96 -14.41 -22.19
CA THR A 119 5.41 -14.16 -20.85
C THR A 119 6.31 -14.89 -19.85
N VAL A 120 7.30 -14.18 -19.33
CA VAL A 120 8.19 -14.69 -18.29
C VAL A 120 7.39 -14.77 -17.00
N THR A 121 6.96 -15.96 -16.61
CA THR A 121 6.63 -16.30 -15.23
C THR A 121 7.96 -16.59 -14.49
N GLY A 122 8.83 -15.62 -14.42
CA GLY A 122 10.03 -15.64 -13.63
C GLY A 122 9.89 -14.59 -12.54
N PHE A 123 10.54 -14.77 -11.42
CA PHE A 123 10.61 -13.82 -10.30
C PHE A 123 10.59 -12.39 -10.84
N ARG A 124 9.48 -11.70 -10.54
CA ARG A 124 9.35 -10.28 -10.89
C ARG A 124 10.42 -9.55 -10.10
N GLU A 125 11.26 -8.79 -10.76
CA GLU A 125 12.16 -7.89 -10.06
C GLU A 125 11.31 -7.03 -9.10
N GLU A 126 11.78 -6.87 -7.88
CA GLU A 126 11.13 -6.05 -6.84
C GLU A 126 10.82 -4.64 -7.34
N VAL A 127 11.55 -4.18 -8.35
CA VAL A 127 11.38 -2.88 -8.99
C VAL A 127 11.40 -3.01 -10.50
N VAL A 128 10.27 -2.77 -11.15
CA VAL A 128 10.21 -2.55 -12.60
C VAL A 128 10.39 -1.06 -12.86
N SER A 129 11.50 -0.69 -13.50
CA SER A 129 11.82 0.71 -13.81
C SER A 129 11.66 0.97 -15.31
N SER A 130 10.83 1.96 -15.67
CA SER A 130 10.82 2.61 -16.99
C SER A 130 11.29 4.06 -16.84
N MET A 131 11.48 4.80 -17.95
CA MET A 131 12.09 6.13 -17.90
C MET A 131 11.32 7.13 -17.03
N ASP A 132 9.99 7.00 -16.97
CA ASP A 132 9.07 7.91 -16.28
C ASP A 132 8.56 7.37 -14.94
N ARG A 133 8.63 6.04 -14.71
CA ARG A 133 7.97 5.38 -13.58
C ARG A 133 8.80 4.25 -12.98
N LYS A 134 8.59 4.02 -11.67
CA LYS A 134 9.12 2.88 -10.93
C LYS A 134 7.98 2.17 -10.22
N VAL A 135 7.86 0.86 -10.42
CA VAL A 135 6.84 0.03 -9.75
C VAL A 135 7.52 -0.78 -8.66
N TYR A 136 7.04 -0.66 -7.44
CA TYR A 136 7.50 -1.42 -6.29
C TYR A 136 6.44 -2.47 -5.95
N THR A 137 6.78 -3.73 -6.07
CA THR A 137 5.89 -4.86 -5.77
C THR A 137 5.89 -5.15 -4.27
N ILE A 138 4.72 -5.22 -3.66
CA ILE A 138 4.57 -5.42 -2.20
C ILE A 138 4.60 -6.91 -1.83
N GLU A 139 4.28 -7.81 -2.78
CA GLU A 139 4.13 -9.25 -2.53
C GLU A 139 5.37 -9.94 -1.95
N GLU A 140 6.55 -9.44 -2.26
CA GLU A 140 7.82 -10.08 -1.89
C GLU A 140 8.38 -9.58 -0.56
N ASN A 141 7.80 -8.52 0.01
CA ASN A 141 8.29 -7.92 1.25
C ASN A 141 7.36 -8.25 2.42
N ILE A 142 7.63 -9.38 3.09
CA ILE A 142 6.83 -9.88 4.23
C ILE A 142 6.69 -8.84 5.34
N SER A 143 7.66 -7.94 5.51
CA SER A 143 7.61 -6.87 6.52
C SER A 143 6.57 -5.80 6.21
N GLN A 144 6.13 -5.68 4.96
CA GLN A 144 5.15 -4.69 4.50
C GLN A 144 3.72 -5.23 4.47
N LEU A 145 3.54 -6.55 4.36
CA LEU A 145 2.22 -7.20 4.24
C LEU A 145 1.29 -7.01 5.44
N GLY A 146 1.84 -6.74 6.63
CA GLY A 146 1.09 -6.62 7.87
C GLY A 146 0.64 -5.20 8.23
N GLY A 147 0.89 -4.22 7.36
CA GLY A 147 0.61 -2.81 7.59
C GLY A 147 -0.40 -2.23 6.60
N SER A 148 -0.57 -0.91 6.68
CA SER A 148 -1.31 -0.13 5.68
C SER A 148 -0.43 0.23 4.49
N VAL A 149 -1.08 0.69 3.41
CA VAL A 149 -0.38 1.27 2.24
C VAL A 149 0.51 2.43 2.65
N LEU A 150 0.05 3.27 3.59
CA LEU A 150 0.85 4.39 4.10
C LEU A 150 2.14 3.92 4.77
N GLN A 151 2.08 2.84 5.57
CA GLN A 151 3.27 2.23 6.19
C GLN A 151 4.20 1.58 5.16
N ALA A 152 3.65 0.97 4.11
CA ALA A 152 4.43 0.46 3.00
C ALA A 152 5.19 1.58 2.27
N MET A 153 4.57 2.74 2.08
CA MET A 153 5.18 3.91 1.45
C MET A 153 6.38 4.47 2.22
N GLN A 154 6.38 4.38 3.55
CA GLN A 154 7.52 4.82 4.38
C GLN A 154 8.83 4.10 4.07
N ASN A 155 8.75 2.91 3.50
CA ASN A 155 9.92 2.11 3.14
C ASN A 155 10.35 2.28 1.67
N LEU A 156 9.65 3.12 0.89
CA LEU A 156 9.97 3.33 -0.51
C LEU A 156 11.07 4.40 -0.69
N PRO A 157 12.07 4.16 -1.55
CA PRO A 157 13.12 5.12 -1.81
C PRO A 157 12.59 6.44 -2.38
N GLY A 158 12.95 7.57 -1.75
CA GLY A 158 12.56 8.91 -2.18
C GLY A 158 11.14 9.33 -1.79
N VAL A 159 10.43 8.49 -1.04
CA VAL A 159 9.13 8.81 -0.42
C VAL A 159 9.36 9.09 1.06
N THR A 160 8.73 10.15 1.56
CA THR A 160 8.68 10.45 2.99
C THR A 160 7.21 10.59 3.40
N VAL A 161 6.89 10.11 4.58
CA VAL A 161 5.56 10.25 5.18
C VAL A 161 5.75 10.99 6.49
N ASP A 162 5.07 12.11 6.66
CA ASP A 162 5.11 12.88 7.89
C ASP A 162 4.22 12.25 8.99
N ARG A 163 4.17 12.90 10.16
CA ARG A 163 3.39 12.41 11.30
C ARG A 163 1.88 12.48 11.07
N ASP A 164 1.44 13.40 10.23
CA ASP A 164 0.03 13.62 9.90
C ASP A 164 -0.43 12.73 8.73
N GLY A 165 0.47 11.88 8.20
CA GLY A 165 0.19 10.96 7.10
C GLY A 165 0.30 11.58 5.72
N ASN A 166 0.86 12.78 5.59
CA ASN A 166 1.10 13.38 4.28
C ASN A 166 2.33 12.76 3.64
N VAL A 167 2.18 12.43 2.37
CA VAL A 167 3.23 11.80 1.59
C VAL A 167 3.93 12.85 0.74
N SER A 168 5.26 12.86 0.76
CA SER A 168 6.08 13.69 -0.10
C SER A 168 7.04 12.84 -0.93
N ILE A 169 7.35 13.31 -2.14
CA ILE A 169 8.35 12.72 -3.04
C ILE A 169 9.50 13.72 -3.19
N ARG A 170 10.73 13.27 -2.91
CA ARG A 170 11.95 14.09 -3.04
C ARG A 170 11.86 15.41 -2.26
N GLY A 171 11.14 15.43 -1.13
CA GLY A 171 10.96 16.60 -0.28
C GLY A 171 9.87 17.57 -0.74
N SER A 172 9.11 17.26 -1.79
CA SER A 172 7.93 18.03 -2.21
C SER A 172 6.64 17.33 -1.76
N ASP A 173 5.73 18.07 -1.18
CA ASP A 173 4.40 17.67 -0.73
C ASP A 173 3.32 17.79 -1.83
N GLN A 174 3.65 18.39 -2.98
CA GLN A 174 2.75 18.50 -4.13
C GLN A 174 2.64 17.19 -4.90
N VAL A 175 2.29 16.11 -4.20
CA VAL A 175 2.16 14.76 -4.72
C VAL A 175 0.69 14.41 -4.90
N THR A 176 0.34 13.91 -6.08
CA THR A 176 -0.99 13.34 -6.31
C THR A 176 -0.94 11.83 -6.07
N VAL A 177 -1.86 11.33 -5.23
CA VAL A 177 -2.01 9.90 -5.01
C VAL A 177 -3.23 9.39 -5.77
N LEU A 178 -3.03 8.32 -6.54
CA LEU A 178 -4.05 7.68 -7.36
C LEU A 178 -4.29 6.24 -6.88
N ILE A 179 -5.47 5.72 -7.13
CA ILE A 179 -5.82 4.31 -6.98
C ILE A 179 -6.22 3.76 -8.34
N ASP A 180 -5.52 2.73 -8.82
CA ASP A 180 -5.68 2.17 -10.18
C ASP A 180 -5.71 3.28 -11.26
N GLY A 181 -4.86 4.31 -11.11
CA GLY A 181 -4.75 5.46 -12.00
C GLY A 181 -5.85 6.52 -11.83
N LYS A 182 -6.66 6.48 -10.77
CA LYS A 182 -7.79 7.37 -10.53
C LYS A 182 -7.66 8.13 -9.21
N GLN A 183 -8.04 9.40 -9.21
CA GLN A 183 -8.17 10.19 -7.98
C GLN A 183 -9.43 9.78 -7.22
N THR A 184 -9.34 9.63 -5.91
CA THR A 184 -10.45 9.17 -5.07
C THR A 184 -10.58 10.03 -3.81
N ALA A 185 -11.73 9.98 -3.14
CA ALA A 185 -11.93 10.65 -1.86
C ALA A 185 -11.06 10.04 -0.72
N ILE A 186 -10.51 8.83 -0.88
CA ILE A 186 -9.56 8.24 0.07
C ILE A 186 -8.26 9.03 0.12
N THR A 187 -7.85 9.56 -1.03
CA THR A 187 -6.63 10.37 -1.16
C THR A 187 -6.85 11.87 -0.97
N GLY A 188 -8.08 12.29 -0.75
CA GLY A 188 -8.67 13.53 -0.28
C GLY A 188 -8.03 14.86 -0.68
N MET A 189 -8.67 15.97 -0.25
CA MET A 189 -8.05 17.31 -0.28
C MET A 189 -7.13 17.48 0.95
N GLY A 190 -5.83 17.50 0.72
CA GLY A 190 -4.84 17.96 1.70
C GLY A 190 -4.40 16.96 2.77
N SER A 191 -5.12 15.86 2.98
CA SER A 191 -4.67 14.81 3.90
C SER A 191 -4.74 13.46 3.22
N GLN A 192 -3.60 12.80 3.10
CA GLN A 192 -3.47 11.46 2.53
C GLN A 192 -3.63 10.36 3.61
N SER A 193 -4.08 10.74 4.81
CA SER A 193 -4.31 9.83 5.94
C SER A 193 -5.29 8.69 5.61
N GLY A 194 -6.15 8.86 4.61
CA GLY A 194 -7.01 7.79 4.10
C GLY A 194 -6.25 6.56 3.58
N LEU A 195 -4.96 6.69 3.25
CA LEU A 195 -4.10 5.59 2.85
C LEU A 195 -3.77 4.62 3.99
N GLU A 196 -3.92 5.05 5.24
CA GLU A 196 -3.85 4.16 6.40
C GLU A 196 -4.97 3.11 6.40
N ASN A 197 -6.08 3.41 5.73
CA ASN A 197 -7.24 2.55 5.68
C ASN A 197 -7.13 1.43 4.64
N ILE A 198 -6.14 1.48 3.76
CA ILE A 198 -5.89 0.47 2.74
C ILE A 198 -4.80 -0.46 3.26
N PRO A 199 -5.08 -1.75 3.47
CA PRO A 199 -4.05 -2.70 3.88
C PRO A 199 -3.09 -2.99 2.73
N ALA A 200 -1.81 -3.15 3.06
CA ALA A 200 -0.78 -3.49 2.08
C ALA A 200 -1.04 -4.84 1.39
N SER A 201 -1.76 -5.76 2.05
CA SER A 201 -2.13 -7.06 1.49
C SER A 201 -3.12 -6.97 0.31
N ALA A 202 -3.88 -5.87 0.20
CA ALA A 202 -4.87 -5.65 -0.86
C ALA A 202 -4.26 -5.16 -2.17
N ILE A 203 -3.01 -4.70 -2.16
CA ILE A 203 -2.38 -4.10 -3.32
C ILE A 203 -1.33 -5.03 -3.96
N GLU A 204 -1.18 -4.92 -5.27
CA GLU A 204 -0.13 -5.59 -6.04
C GLU A 204 1.19 -4.81 -5.89
N GLY A 205 1.12 -3.48 -5.99
CA GLY A 205 2.28 -2.64 -5.90
C GLY A 205 1.97 -1.14 -5.83
N ILE A 206 3.03 -0.37 -5.69
CA ILE A 206 3.00 1.09 -5.69
C ILE A 206 3.88 1.59 -6.83
N GLU A 207 3.29 2.33 -7.75
CA GLU A 207 3.96 2.96 -8.88
C GLU A 207 4.30 4.41 -8.53
N ILE A 208 5.56 4.78 -8.66
CA ILE A 208 6.04 6.15 -8.49
C ILE A 208 6.37 6.74 -9.86
N ILE A 209 5.62 7.76 -10.28
CA ILE A 209 5.82 8.49 -11.52
C ILE A 209 6.51 9.81 -11.17
N ASN A 210 7.80 9.89 -11.48
CA ASN A 210 8.63 11.03 -11.08
C ASN A 210 8.48 12.24 -12.01
N ASN A 211 8.14 12.00 -13.27
CA ASN A 211 7.96 13.03 -14.29
C ASN A 211 6.59 12.80 -14.96
N PRO A 212 5.49 13.28 -14.33
CA PRO A 212 4.16 13.07 -14.88
C PRO A 212 4.01 13.72 -16.25
N SER A 213 3.46 12.97 -17.20
CA SER A 213 3.12 13.50 -18.53
C SER A 213 1.91 14.43 -18.47
N ALA A 214 1.59 15.09 -19.57
CA ALA A 214 0.42 15.96 -19.72
C ALA A 214 -0.93 15.25 -19.46
N ARG A 215 -0.95 13.93 -19.39
CA ARG A 215 -2.10 13.11 -19.02
C ARG A 215 -2.61 13.38 -17.60
N TYR A 216 -1.72 13.73 -16.71
CA TYR A 216 -2.01 13.88 -15.28
C TYR A 216 -2.35 15.31 -14.91
N ASP A 217 -3.06 15.49 -13.79
CA ASP A 217 -3.48 16.79 -13.30
C ASP A 217 -2.28 17.65 -12.90
N ALA A 218 -2.36 18.96 -13.15
CA ALA A 218 -1.29 19.91 -12.86
C ALA A 218 -0.93 19.98 -11.36
N SER A 219 -1.86 19.61 -10.47
CA SER A 219 -1.61 19.53 -9.03
C SER A 219 -0.57 18.49 -8.64
N GLY A 220 -0.29 17.49 -9.50
CA GLY A 220 0.67 16.41 -9.28
C GLY A 220 2.06 16.66 -9.88
N MET A 221 2.48 17.90 -10.07
CA MET A 221 3.75 18.22 -10.77
C MET A 221 5.01 17.72 -10.07
N ALA A 222 4.99 17.52 -8.74
CA ALA A 222 6.14 17.01 -8.00
C ALA A 222 6.33 15.49 -8.16
N GLY A 223 5.28 14.80 -8.60
CA GLY A 223 5.23 13.37 -8.82
C GLY A 223 3.87 12.78 -8.49
N ILE A 224 3.67 11.55 -8.95
CA ILE A 224 2.44 10.80 -8.73
C ILE A 224 2.78 9.47 -8.07
N ILE A 225 1.98 9.10 -7.09
CA ILE A 225 1.98 7.76 -6.50
C ILE A 225 0.70 7.07 -6.93
N ASN A 226 0.81 5.98 -7.67
CA ASN A 226 -0.33 5.19 -8.09
C ASN A 226 -0.34 3.84 -7.37
N ILE A 227 -1.39 3.61 -6.60
CA ILE A 227 -1.61 2.36 -5.86
C ILE A 227 -2.32 1.40 -6.79
N ILE A 228 -1.71 0.25 -7.05
CA ILE A 228 -2.25 -0.77 -7.94
C ILE A 228 -2.83 -1.89 -7.09
N PHE A 229 -4.15 -2.07 -7.19
CA PHE A 229 -4.82 -3.19 -6.54
C PHE A 229 -4.54 -4.50 -7.27
N ARG A 230 -4.46 -5.57 -6.50
CA ARG A 230 -4.19 -6.93 -6.98
C ARG A 230 -5.30 -7.46 -7.87
N LYS A 231 -4.92 -8.10 -8.99
CA LYS A 231 -5.83 -8.75 -9.95
C LYS A 231 -5.30 -10.13 -10.31
N GLU A 232 -6.07 -11.18 -9.99
CA GLU A 232 -5.74 -12.54 -10.39
C GLU A 232 -6.18 -12.82 -11.84
N GLN A 233 -5.33 -13.50 -12.62
CA GLN A 233 -5.56 -13.73 -14.05
C GLN A 233 -5.79 -15.20 -14.42
N GLN A 234 -5.67 -16.14 -13.48
CA GLN A 234 -5.80 -17.56 -13.74
C GLN A 234 -7.27 -17.97 -14.00
N GLN A 235 -7.48 -18.97 -14.89
CA GLN A 235 -8.80 -19.52 -15.18
C GLN A 235 -9.34 -20.36 -14.01
N GLY A 236 -10.66 -20.39 -13.85
CA GLY A 236 -11.35 -21.11 -12.78
C GLY A 236 -11.39 -20.35 -11.47
N TRP A 237 -11.53 -21.08 -10.38
CA TRP A 237 -11.49 -20.54 -9.02
C TRP A 237 -10.06 -20.40 -8.54
N ASN A 238 -9.74 -19.21 -8.08
CA ASN A 238 -8.48 -18.88 -7.43
C ASN A 238 -8.79 -18.12 -6.16
N GLY A 239 -7.96 -18.28 -5.13
CA GLY A 239 -8.19 -17.55 -3.90
C GLY A 239 -6.99 -17.64 -2.96
N ARG A 240 -6.96 -16.68 -2.03
CA ARG A 240 -5.94 -16.59 -1.00
C ARG A 240 -6.62 -16.22 0.31
N ALA A 241 -6.26 -16.90 1.38
CA ALA A 241 -6.58 -16.51 2.74
C ALA A 241 -5.29 -16.17 3.47
N GLY A 242 -5.28 -15.05 4.16
CA GLY A 242 -4.13 -14.56 4.92
C GLY A 242 -4.49 -14.20 6.35
N MET A 243 -3.50 -14.29 7.24
CA MET A 243 -3.61 -13.83 8.62
C MET A 243 -2.29 -13.20 9.01
N THR A 244 -2.32 -11.91 9.33
CA THR A 244 -1.15 -11.22 9.86
C THR A 244 -1.41 -10.86 11.32
N VAL A 245 -0.46 -11.19 12.18
CA VAL A 245 -0.51 -10.87 13.61
C VAL A 245 0.79 -10.19 14.01
N GLY A 246 0.67 -9.07 14.71
CA GLY A 246 1.82 -8.32 15.21
C GLY A 246 1.52 -7.69 16.57
N ALA A 247 2.57 -7.29 17.25
CA ALA A 247 2.46 -6.56 18.50
C ALA A 247 3.67 -5.64 18.69
N GLY A 248 3.40 -4.42 19.13
CA GLY A 248 4.42 -3.52 19.68
C GLY A 248 4.49 -3.71 21.19
N ALA A 249 5.71 -3.79 21.73
CA ALA A 249 5.97 -3.70 23.17
C ALA A 249 6.68 -2.37 23.44
N LEU A 250 5.97 -1.43 24.06
CA LEU A 250 6.50 -0.11 24.35
C LEU A 250 7.07 -0.08 25.78
N THR A 251 8.36 0.21 25.88
CA THR A 251 8.96 0.59 27.15
C THR A 251 8.57 2.03 27.44
N SER A 252 7.53 2.26 28.25
CA SER A 252 7.16 3.61 28.63
C SER A 252 8.30 4.28 29.42
N LYS A 253 8.80 5.42 28.95
CA LYS A 253 9.25 6.44 29.90
C LYS A 253 8.02 6.84 30.70
N LYS A 254 8.00 6.50 31.98
CA LYS A 254 7.06 7.13 32.90
C LYS A 254 7.46 8.60 33.01
N GLU A 255 6.84 9.42 32.25
CA GLU A 255 6.83 10.84 32.57
C GLU A 255 5.89 11.00 33.76
N ASN A 256 6.42 11.58 34.81
CA ASN A 256 5.69 11.75 36.06
C ASN A 256 4.77 12.98 35.94
N LEU A 257 3.76 12.87 35.04
CA LEU A 257 2.80 13.94 34.82
C LEU A 257 1.54 13.64 35.61
N PRO A 258 1.13 14.53 36.49
CA PRO A 258 -0.07 14.36 37.27
C PRO A 258 -1.32 14.39 36.37
N GLY A 259 -2.23 13.45 36.58
CA GLY A 259 -3.54 13.44 35.97
C GLY A 259 -3.65 12.84 34.58
N ILE A 260 -2.61 12.24 34.04
CA ILE A 260 -2.69 11.55 32.75
C ILE A 260 -3.09 10.08 32.90
N ARG A 261 -3.81 9.57 31.91
CA ARG A 261 -4.18 8.16 31.79
C ARG A 261 -2.97 7.29 31.42
N ASP A 262 -3.02 6.02 31.82
CA ASP A 262 -2.01 5.05 31.41
C ASP A 262 -1.98 4.88 29.88
N GLN A 263 -0.81 5.05 29.28
CA GLN A 263 -0.61 4.83 27.86
C GLN A 263 -0.54 3.33 27.53
N TYR A 264 -0.91 2.97 26.30
CA TYR A 264 -0.80 1.59 25.82
C TYR A 264 0.66 1.13 25.84
N ARG A 265 0.93 0.05 26.60
CA ARG A 265 2.24 -0.62 26.65
C ARG A 265 2.33 -1.77 25.66
N PHE A 266 1.20 -2.30 25.25
CA PHE A 266 1.07 -3.39 24.31
C PHE A 266 0.08 -3.01 23.23
N THR A 267 0.54 -3.01 21.97
CA THR A 267 -0.21 -2.55 20.80
C THR A 267 -0.39 -3.71 19.82
N PRO A 268 -1.43 -4.56 20.01
CA PRO A 268 -1.70 -5.68 19.11
C PRO A 268 -2.17 -5.18 17.76
N LYS A 269 -1.78 -5.94 16.71
CA LYS A 269 -2.27 -5.79 15.33
C LYS A 269 -2.73 -7.15 14.83
N ILE A 270 -3.92 -7.21 14.25
CA ILE A 270 -4.51 -8.43 13.71
C ILE A 270 -5.15 -8.08 12.37
N ASN A 271 -4.76 -8.78 11.30
CA ASN A 271 -5.27 -8.56 9.96
C ASN A 271 -5.55 -9.87 9.24
N PRO A 272 -6.76 -10.47 9.40
CA PRO A 272 -7.25 -11.51 8.52
C PRO A 272 -7.64 -10.92 7.18
N SER A 273 -7.34 -11.63 6.09
CA SER A 273 -7.69 -11.24 4.72
C SER A 273 -8.14 -12.45 3.91
N LEU A 274 -9.06 -12.22 2.99
CA LEU A 274 -9.58 -13.21 2.06
C LEU A 274 -9.72 -12.58 0.69
N SER A 275 -9.19 -13.22 -0.34
CA SER A 275 -9.47 -12.89 -1.73
C SER A 275 -9.94 -14.12 -2.47
N ALA A 276 -10.89 -13.94 -3.38
CA ALA A 276 -11.36 -14.96 -4.29
C ALA A 276 -11.58 -14.36 -5.67
N ASN A 277 -11.28 -15.15 -6.69
CA ASN A 277 -11.45 -14.80 -8.08
C ASN A 277 -12.05 -16.00 -8.83
N TYR A 278 -12.99 -15.75 -9.70
CA TYR A 278 -13.54 -16.74 -10.60
C TYR A 278 -13.52 -16.23 -12.03
N ARG A 279 -12.70 -16.85 -12.87
CA ARG A 279 -12.58 -16.52 -14.29
C ARG A 279 -13.13 -17.64 -15.15
N LYS A 280 -14.06 -17.30 -16.02
CA LYS A 280 -14.61 -18.20 -17.01
C LYS A 280 -14.97 -17.45 -18.29
N ASP A 281 -14.41 -17.91 -19.41
CA ASP A 281 -14.64 -17.33 -20.74
C ASP A 281 -14.44 -15.80 -20.74
N ALA A 282 -15.50 -15.06 -21.06
CA ALA A 282 -15.52 -13.60 -21.13
C ALA A 282 -15.62 -12.89 -19.76
N PHE A 283 -15.79 -13.62 -18.67
CA PHE A 283 -16.10 -13.06 -17.36
C PHE A 283 -14.98 -13.35 -16.35
N ASN A 284 -14.67 -12.36 -15.54
CA ASN A 284 -13.76 -12.46 -14.41
C ASN A 284 -14.39 -11.76 -13.20
N PHE A 285 -14.84 -12.51 -12.21
CA PHE A 285 -15.37 -11.99 -10.95
C PHE A 285 -14.28 -12.01 -9.90
N PHE A 286 -14.15 -10.94 -9.13
CA PHE A 286 -13.19 -10.87 -8.05
C PHE A 286 -13.79 -10.23 -6.81
N VAL A 287 -13.36 -10.70 -5.65
CA VAL A 287 -13.68 -10.13 -4.34
C VAL A 287 -12.45 -10.19 -3.43
N HIS A 288 -12.24 -9.15 -2.66
CA HIS A 288 -11.24 -9.08 -1.60
C HIS A 288 -11.88 -8.46 -0.37
N GLY A 289 -11.65 -9.06 0.79
CA GLY A 289 -12.10 -8.52 2.07
C GLY A 289 -11.03 -8.69 3.13
N ASP A 290 -10.87 -7.70 3.99
CA ASP A 290 -9.98 -7.74 5.13
C ASP A 290 -10.48 -6.90 6.30
N LEU A 291 -9.99 -7.25 7.48
CA LEU A 291 -10.15 -6.51 8.71
C LEU A 291 -8.77 -6.19 9.26
N LEU A 292 -8.47 -4.94 9.50
CA LEU A 292 -7.29 -4.55 10.26
C LEU A 292 -7.73 -3.99 11.62
N TYR A 293 -7.45 -4.74 12.68
CA TYR A 293 -7.63 -4.25 14.05
C TYR A 293 -6.27 -3.92 14.64
N HIS A 294 -6.10 -2.71 15.14
CA HIS A 294 -4.89 -2.35 15.86
C HIS A 294 -5.12 -1.34 16.98
N LYS A 295 -4.26 -1.41 17.98
CA LYS A 295 -4.07 -0.37 19.00
C LYS A 295 -2.77 0.35 18.73
N THR A 296 -2.75 1.65 18.95
CA THR A 296 -1.54 2.46 18.82
C THR A 296 -1.56 3.61 19.82
N MET A 297 -0.39 4.10 20.13
CA MET A 297 -0.19 5.38 20.79
C MET A 297 -0.03 6.41 19.68
N MET A 298 -1.09 7.19 19.40
CA MET A 298 -1.15 8.04 18.21
C MET A 298 -0.32 9.31 18.40
N LYS A 299 -0.43 9.93 19.57
CA LYS A 299 0.31 11.15 19.89
C LYS A 299 1.10 10.99 21.18
N SER A 300 2.33 11.47 21.15
CA SER A 300 3.22 11.66 22.31
C SER A 300 4.08 12.88 21.98
N GLU A 301 3.45 14.05 22.02
CA GLU A 301 4.04 15.30 21.56
C GLU A 301 4.26 16.25 22.74
N PHE A 302 5.34 17.01 22.66
CA PHE A 302 5.76 17.95 23.70
C PHE A 302 5.97 19.30 23.07
N PHE A 303 5.30 20.33 23.61
CA PHE A 303 5.41 21.70 23.14
C PHE A 303 5.82 22.61 24.29
N LEU A 304 6.78 23.48 24.05
CA LEU A 304 7.01 24.67 24.89
C LEU A 304 6.35 25.86 24.19
N ARG A 305 5.38 26.48 24.83
CA ARG A 305 4.71 27.67 24.34
C ARG A 305 4.99 28.84 25.27
N GLU A 306 5.36 29.95 24.68
CA GLU A 306 5.46 31.24 25.37
C GLU A 306 4.23 32.07 24.98
N TYR A 307 3.45 32.47 25.99
CA TYR A 307 2.30 33.34 25.81
C TYR A 307 2.69 34.79 26.04
N ASP A 308 1.84 35.73 25.58
CA ASP A 308 2.08 37.17 25.68
C ASP A 308 2.17 37.66 27.13
N ASP A 309 1.63 36.93 28.09
CA ASP A 309 1.76 37.19 29.54
C ASP A 309 3.14 36.79 30.11
N GLY A 310 4.01 36.24 29.26
CA GLY A 310 5.38 35.86 29.60
C GLY A 310 5.51 34.57 30.42
N VAL A 311 4.43 33.78 30.58
CA VAL A 311 4.48 32.49 31.26
C VAL A 311 4.78 31.40 30.26
N PRO A 312 5.95 30.73 30.33
CA PRO A 312 6.21 29.59 29.47
C PRO A 312 5.43 28.36 29.95
N VAL A 313 4.73 27.68 29.01
CA VAL A 313 3.88 26.52 29.30
C VAL A 313 4.41 25.30 28.56
N ASN A 314 4.76 24.25 29.30
CA ASN A 314 4.98 22.92 28.77
C ASN A 314 3.61 22.25 28.57
N GLN A 315 3.30 21.91 27.34
CA GLN A 315 2.12 21.16 26.97
C GLN A 315 2.55 19.79 26.45
N GLN A 316 1.91 18.74 26.92
CA GLN A 316 2.03 17.41 26.36
C GLN A 316 0.72 17.00 25.74
N TRP A 317 0.80 16.25 24.63
CA TRP A 317 -0.35 15.63 24.03
C TRP A 317 -0.13 14.13 23.98
N LEU A 318 -0.93 13.40 24.76
CA LEU A 318 -0.83 11.96 24.92
C LEU A 318 -2.15 11.33 24.49
N GLU A 319 -2.09 10.42 23.54
CA GLU A 319 -3.28 9.86 22.91
C GLU A 319 -3.14 8.35 22.68
N ASN A 320 -4.10 7.59 23.19
CA ASN A 320 -4.27 6.17 22.95
C ASN A 320 -5.38 5.94 21.93
N ARG A 321 -5.09 5.25 20.85
CA ARG A 321 -6.06 4.95 19.77
C ARG A 321 -6.36 3.46 19.68
N THR A 322 -7.64 3.12 19.52
CA THR A 322 -8.10 1.79 19.11
C THR A 322 -8.83 1.92 17.78
N GLN A 323 -8.47 1.10 16.79
CA GLN A 323 -8.91 1.30 15.42
C GLN A 323 -9.18 -0.03 14.69
N PRO A 324 -10.44 -0.42 14.51
CA PRO A 324 -10.85 -1.40 13.50
C PRO A 324 -11.07 -0.74 12.15
N ILE A 325 -10.57 -1.39 11.07
CA ILE A 325 -10.74 -0.99 9.68
C ILE A 325 -11.26 -2.19 8.91
N TYR A 326 -12.34 -2.02 8.17
CA TYR A 326 -12.95 -3.05 7.33
C TYR A 326 -12.85 -2.61 5.87
N ASN A 327 -12.34 -3.48 5.02
CA ASN A 327 -12.29 -3.26 3.59
C ASN A 327 -13.03 -4.38 2.85
N LEU A 328 -13.80 -3.99 1.86
CA LEU A 328 -14.44 -4.90 0.92
C LEU A 328 -14.30 -4.33 -0.48
N ARG A 329 -13.62 -5.05 -1.37
CA ARG A 329 -13.51 -4.73 -2.79
C ARG A 329 -14.11 -5.86 -3.60
N GLY A 330 -14.90 -5.52 -4.60
CA GLY A 330 -15.42 -6.51 -5.54
C GLY A 330 -15.60 -5.93 -6.93
N GLY A 331 -15.71 -6.82 -7.92
CA GLY A 331 -15.91 -6.36 -9.28
C GLY A 331 -16.03 -7.49 -10.29
N LEU A 332 -16.20 -7.04 -11.52
CA LEU A 332 -16.42 -7.88 -12.69
C LEU A 332 -15.67 -7.28 -13.88
N ASP A 333 -14.80 -8.07 -14.53
CA ASP A 333 -14.34 -7.78 -15.88
C ASP A 333 -15.16 -8.59 -16.88
N TYR A 334 -15.69 -7.94 -17.91
CA TYR A 334 -16.43 -8.55 -19.00
C TYR A 334 -15.76 -8.23 -20.32
N SER A 335 -15.25 -9.26 -21.00
CA SER A 335 -14.57 -9.15 -22.29
C SER A 335 -15.37 -9.90 -23.37
N PRO A 336 -16.41 -9.26 -23.98
CA PRO A 336 -17.26 -9.91 -24.99
C PRO A 336 -16.48 -10.35 -26.24
N ASN A 337 -15.33 -9.76 -26.47
CA ASN A 337 -14.38 -10.11 -27.53
C ASN A 337 -12.99 -9.60 -27.17
N GLU A 338 -11.97 -9.94 -27.97
CA GLU A 338 -10.56 -9.57 -27.75
C GLU A 338 -10.30 -8.06 -27.77
N ARG A 339 -11.23 -7.27 -28.30
CA ARG A 339 -11.06 -5.81 -28.47
C ARG A 339 -11.74 -4.99 -27.39
N ASN A 340 -12.72 -5.54 -26.69
CA ASN A 340 -13.49 -4.78 -25.73
C ASN A 340 -13.41 -5.41 -24.35
N THR A 341 -13.10 -4.62 -23.35
CA THR A 341 -13.16 -5.00 -21.94
C THR A 341 -13.94 -3.94 -21.17
N PHE A 342 -14.94 -4.38 -20.44
CA PHE A 342 -15.68 -3.59 -19.47
C PHE A 342 -15.29 -4.04 -18.06
N THR A 343 -14.88 -3.10 -17.23
CA THR A 343 -14.59 -3.35 -15.83
C THR A 343 -15.58 -2.59 -14.95
N PHE A 344 -16.24 -3.29 -14.06
CA PHE A 344 -17.06 -2.72 -12.99
C PHE A 344 -16.40 -3.11 -11.67
N SER A 345 -16.06 -2.14 -10.83
CA SER A 345 -15.50 -2.43 -9.51
C SER A 345 -15.98 -1.44 -8.47
N ALA A 346 -16.08 -1.92 -7.22
CA ALA A 346 -16.36 -1.08 -6.07
C ALA A 346 -15.43 -1.46 -4.92
N LEU A 347 -14.99 -0.45 -4.17
CA LEU A 347 -14.28 -0.57 -2.90
C LEU A 347 -15.10 0.15 -1.84
N TYR A 348 -15.45 -0.57 -0.78
CA TYR A 348 -16.02 0.00 0.42
C TYR A 348 -15.03 -0.12 1.57
N ASN A 349 -14.78 1.00 2.25
CA ASN A 349 -13.96 1.06 3.44
C ASN A 349 -14.81 1.63 4.58
N TYR A 350 -14.78 0.98 5.72
CA TYR A 350 -15.34 1.45 6.98
C TYR A 350 -14.24 1.45 8.02
N ARG A 351 -14.02 2.59 8.65
CA ARG A 351 -13.09 2.77 9.75
C ARG A 351 -13.81 3.44 10.91
N GLU A 352 -13.68 2.86 12.07
CA GLU A 352 -14.06 3.50 13.34
C GLU A 352 -12.80 3.57 14.21
N TYR A 353 -12.56 4.70 14.83
CA TYR A 353 -11.57 4.76 15.88
C TYR A 353 -12.05 5.52 17.09
N THR A 354 -11.49 5.13 18.22
CA THR A 354 -11.71 5.78 19.50
C THR A 354 -10.38 6.24 20.05
N ASP A 355 -10.31 7.53 20.35
CA ASP A 355 -9.15 8.15 20.95
C ASP A 355 -9.45 8.59 22.38
N LEU A 356 -8.48 8.33 23.23
CA LEU A 356 -8.45 8.80 24.61
C LEU A 356 -7.22 9.67 24.76
N GLY A 357 -7.42 10.98 24.82
CA GLY A 357 -6.33 11.95 24.88
C GLY A 357 -6.31 12.74 26.19
N ASP A 358 -5.09 13.04 26.62
CA ASP A 358 -4.79 13.87 27.78
C ASP A 358 -3.80 14.96 27.39
N LEU A 359 -4.14 16.21 27.70
CA LEU A 359 -3.31 17.38 27.43
C LEU A 359 -3.06 18.17 28.73
N PRO A 360 -2.06 17.80 29.51
CA PRO A 360 -1.64 18.62 30.65
C PRO A 360 -0.88 19.87 30.18
N TYR A 361 -1.20 21.00 30.81
CA TYR A 361 -0.52 22.29 30.64
C TYR A 361 0.21 22.58 31.95
N LEU A 362 1.52 22.62 31.89
CA LEU A 362 2.39 22.83 33.05
C LEU A 362 3.12 24.17 32.92
N ASN A 363 3.14 24.96 33.97
CA ASN A 363 4.04 26.12 34.06
C ASN A 363 5.50 25.61 33.95
N ALA A 364 6.22 26.00 32.91
CA ALA A 364 7.57 25.49 32.67
C ALA A 364 8.58 25.91 33.73
N ASN A 365 8.33 27.04 34.44
CA ASN A 365 9.22 27.54 35.48
C ASN A 365 9.02 26.82 36.82
N THR A 366 7.77 26.45 37.15
CA THR A 366 7.41 25.89 38.45
C THR A 366 7.08 24.42 38.44
N GLY A 367 6.78 23.85 37.24
CA GLY A 367 6.26 22.49 37.08
C GLY A 367 4.80 22.32 37.55
N GLN A 368 4.12 23.40 37.97
CA GLN A 368 2.74 23.34 38.44
C GLN A 368 1.80 23.11 37.26
N GLN A 369 0.85 22.17 37.43
CA GLN A 369 -0.24 21.98 36.48
C GLN A 369 -1.21 23.14 36.53
N MET A 370 -1.36 23.83 35.41
CA MET A 370 -2.27 24.97 35.25
C MET A 370 -3.62 24.51 34.71
N ARG A 371 -3.60 23.49 33.89
CA ARG A 371 -4.79 22.98 33.20
C ARG A 371 -4.56 21.52 32.78
N LEU A 372 -5.64 20.75 32.75
CA LEU A 372 -5.68 19.43 32.11
C LEU A 372 -6.90 19.37 31.20
N TRP A 373 -6.67 19.10 29.93
CA TRP A 373 -7.70 18.68 28.99
C TRP A 373 -7.66 17.18 28.84
N GLU A 374 -8.82 16.57 28.96
CA GLU A 374 -9.05 15.18 28.66
C GLU A 374 -10.13 15.12 27.58
N TYR A 375 -9.98 14.21 26.63
CA TYR A 375 -11.03 13.98 25.64
C TYR A 375 -11.22 12.50 25.35
N TYR A 376 -12.43 12.20 24.93
CA TYR A 376 -12.82 11.00 24.23
C TYR A 376 -13.28 11.42 22.85
N GLU A 377 -12.67 10.85 21.82
CA GLU A 377 -13.04 11.03 20.43
C GLU A 377 -13.59 9.72 19.89
N ASN A 378 -14.70 9.80 19.18
CA ASN A 378 -15.19 8.73 18.33
C ASN A 378 -15.29 9.28 16.91
N GLU A 379 -14.56 8.69 15.98
CA GLU A 379 -14.61 9.06 14.57
C GLU A 379 -14.97 7.83 13.72
N VAL A 380 -15.97 7.96 12.88
CA VAL A 380 -16.36 6.99 11.87
C VAL A 380 -16.09 7.58 10.49
N ASN A 381 -15.25 6.88 9.70
CA ASN A 381 -15.07 7.20 8.29
C ASN A 381 -15.62 6.06 7.43
N GLN A 382 -16.44 6.43 6.46
CA GLN A 382 -16.97 5.53 5.46
C GLN A 382 -16.54 6.03 4.08
N THR A 383 -16.03 5.16 3.23
CA THR A 383 -15.66 5.52 1.87
C THR A 383 -16.18 4.46 0.91
N LEU A 384 -16.86 4.90 -0.14
CA LEU A 384 -17.24 4.10 -1.29
C LEU A 384 -16.53 4.66 -2.52
N PHE A 385 -15.84 3.80 -3.24
CA PHE A 385 -15.26 4.13 -4.54
C PHE A 385 -15.78 3.12 -5.56
N ALA A 386 -16.49 3.59 -6.59
CA ALA A 386 -17.04 2.77 -7.66
C ALA A 386 -16.53 3.24 -9.01
N THR A 387 -16.17 2.30 -9.87
CA THR A 387 -15.62 2.59 -11.20
C THR A 387 -16.27 1.75 -12.27
N VAL A 388 -16.53 2.36 -13.41
CA VAL A 388 -16.90 1.69 -14.66
C VAL A 388 -15.89 2.11 -15.73
N THR A 389 -15.19 1.14 -16.30
CA THR A 389 -14.19 1.40 -17.35
C THR A 389 -14.54 0.58 -18.58
N HIS A 390 -14.50 1.20 -19.75
CA HIS A 390 -14.51 0.53 -21.04
C HIS A 390 -13.19 0.78 -21.74
N LYS A 391 -12.51 -0.31 -22.10
CA LYS A 391 -11.31 -0.28 -22.94
C LYS A 391 -11.60 -0.92 -24.28
N HIS A 392 -11.41 -0.16 -25.35
CA HIS A 392 -11.45 -0.64 -26.73
C HIS A 392 -10.03 -0.69 -27.30
N SER A 393 -9.58 -1.87 -27.73
CA SER A 393 -8.32 -2.08 -28.43
C SER A 393 -8.59 -2.17 -29.93
N PHE A 394 -8.00 -1.29 -30.71
CA PHE A 394 -8.10 -1.30 -32.17
C PHE A 394 -7.24 -2.41 -32.77
N THR A 395 -7.27 -2.58 -34.08
CA THR A 395 -6.54 -3.65 -34.78
C THR A 395 -5.03 -3.48 -34.68
N GLN A 396 -4.55 -2.24 -34.63
CA GLN A 396 -3.11 -1.95 -34.51
C GLN A 396 -2.69 -2.14 -33.04
N PRO A 397 -1.62 -2.93 -32.74
CA PRO A 397 -1.09 -3.07 -31.39
C PRO A 397 -0.79 -1.72 -30.73
N GLY A 398 -1.16 -1.55 -29.47
CA GLY A 398 -0.99 -0.30 -28.72
C GLY A 398 -2.01 0.81 -29.06
N HIS A 399 -2.88 0.63 -30.07
CA HIS A 399 -3.94 1.56 -30.41
C HIS A 399 -5.17 1.28 -29.54
N SER A 400 -5.58 2.25 -28.70
CA SER A 400 -6.65 2.05 -27.75
C SER A 400 -7.43 3.32 -27.44
N LEU A 401 -8.68 3.11 -27.01
CA LEU A 401 -9.51 4.13 -26.36
C LEU A 401 -9.95 3.55 -25.02
N THR A 402 -9.69 4.29 -23.95
CA THR A 402 -10.15 3.95 -22.59
C THR A 402 -11.05 5.05 -22.08
N SER A 403 -12.27 4.72 -21.70
CA SER A 403 -13.21 5.64 -21.07
C SER A 403 -13.55 5.14 -19.67
N SER A 404 -13.58 6.01 -18.69
CA SER A 404 -13.88 5.64 -17.31
C SER A 404 -14.81 6.67 -16.67
N PHE A 405 -15.77 6.15 -15.91
CA PHE A 405 -16.56 6.92 -14.96
C PHE A 405 -16.26 6.42 -13.56
N ASN A 406 -15.92 7.33 -12.66
CA ASN A 406 -15.63 7.05 -11.28
C ASN A 406 -16.55 7.87 -10.39
N TYR A 407 -17.09 7.23 -9.36
CA TYR A 407 -17.80 7.88 -8.28
C TYR A 407 -17.10 7.55 -6.97
N SER A 408 -16.83 8.56 -6.17
CA SER A 408 -16.27 8.40 -4.85
C SER A 408 -17.11 9.17 -3.84
N PHE A 409 -17.49 8.49 -2.77
CA PHE A 409 -18.19 9.05 -1.63
C PHE A 409 -17.35 8.80 -0.38
N ARG A 410 -17.22 9.83 0.47
CA ARG A 410 -16.62 9.71 1.80
C ARG A 410 -17.49 10.46 2.79
N ARG A 411 -17.78 9.82 3.92
CA ARG A 411 -18.36 10.45 5.12
C ARG A 411 -17.35 10.39 6.25
N LYS A 412 -17.12 11.52 6.89
CA LYS A 412 -16.46 11.64 8.18
C LYS A 412 -17.53 12.07 9.20
N ASP A 413 -17.70 11.29 10.26
CA ASP A 413 -18.56 11.57 11.40
C ASP A 413 -17.71 11.48 12.66
N GLU A 414 -17.45 12.60 13.28
CA GLU A 414 -16.49 12.75 14.36
C GLU A 414 -17.15 13.48 15.53
N VAL A 415 -17.03 12.92 16.72
CA VAL A 415 -17.54 13.54 17.95
C VAL A 415 -16.45 13.53 19.01
N PHE A 416 -16.20 14.70 19.60
CA PHE A 416 -15.34 14.87 20.76
C PHE A 416 -16.15 15.21 21.99
N TYR A 417 -15.85 14.53 23.09
CA TYR A 417 -16.32 14.86 24.44
C TYR A 417 -15.12 15.33 25.25
N PHE A 418 -15.12 16.62 25.60
CA PHE A 418 -14.03 17.25 26.34
C PHE A 418 -14.35 17.44 27.82
N THR A 419 -13.31 17.23 28.63
CA THR A 419 -13.30 17.65 30.03
C THR A 419 -12.13 18.59 30.26
N ASN A 420 -12.36 19.72 30.87
CA ASN A 420 -11.35 20.74 31.14
C ASN A 420 -11.23 21.01 32.63
N HIS A 421 -10.11 20.67 33.21
CA HIS A 421 -9.79 20.94 34.60
C HIS A 421 -8.89 22.16 34.71
N GLN A 422 -9.37 23.26 35.23
CA GLN A 422 -8.60 24.49 35.39
C GLN A 422 -8.99 25.20 36.70
N ASN A 423 -7.99 25.53 37.56
CA ASN A 423 -8.19 26.25 38.81
C ASN A 423 -9.24 25.64 39.74
N GLY A 424 -9.36 24.31 39.78
CA GLY A 424 -10.36 23.58 40.57
C GLY A 424 -11.77 23.59 39.98
N VAL A 425 -11.96 24.16 38.79
CA VAL A 425 -13.23 24.16 38.04
C VAL A 425 -13.18 23.06 36.98
N LEU A 426 -14.29 22.30 36.90
CA LEU A 426 -14.50 21.32 35.85
C LEU A 426 -15.41 21.93 34.77
N GLY A 427 -14.89 22.01 33.54
CA GLY A 427 -15.64 22.35 32.35
C GLY A 427 -15.89 21.11 31.48
N THR A 428 -17.00 21.11 30.76
CA THR A 428 -17.33 20.04 29.78
C THR A 428 -17.84 20.65 28.49
N ASP A 429 -17.45 20.06 27.36
CA ASP A 429 -17.87 20.50 26.04
C ASP A 429 -18.00 19.29 25.10
N THR A 430 -18.84 19.44 24.06
CA THR A 430 -18.96 18.47 22.99
C THR A 430 -18.84 19.18 21.65
N THR A 431 -18.02 18.63 20.75
CA THR A 431 -17.95 19.08 19.37
C THR A 431 -18.25 17.92 18.44
N ALA A 432 -18.93 18.18 17.34
CA ALA A 432 -19.20 17.20 16.31
C ALA A 432 -18.87 17.79 14.92
N LEU A 433 -18.35 16.96 14.04
CA LEU A 433 -18.08 17.28 12.64
C LEU A 433 -18.70 16.18 11.77
N ILE A 434 -19.60 16.58 10.87
CA ILE A 434 -20.07 15.71 9.78
C ILE A 434 -19.61 16.33 8.47
N ALA A 435 -18.86 15.55 7.69
CA ALA A 435 -18.34 16.00 6.40
C ALA A 435 -18.55 14.92 5.36
N ASP A 436 -19.29 15.26 4.30
CA ASP A 436 -19.60 14.38 3.17
C ASP A 436 -18.88 14.85 1.92
N GLU A 437 -18.05 14.02 1.32
CA GLU A 437 -17.36 14.34 0.07
C GLU A 437 -17.87 13.44 -1.05
N ASN A 438 -18.33 14.05 -2.14
CA ASN A 438 -18.74 13.37 -3.35
C ASN A 438 -17.85 13.82 -4.52
N ILE A 439 -17.25 12.86 -5.23
CA ILE A 439 -16.43 13.12 -6.41
C ILE A 439 -16.99 12.30 -7.58
N PHE A 440 -17.31 12.98 -8.66
CA PHE A 440 -17.66 12.40 -9.95
C PHE A 440 -16.54 12.72 -10.94
N ASP A 441 -16.00 11.71 -11.59
CA ASP A 441 -14.87 11.85 -12.51
C ASP A 441 -15.14 11.05 -13.78
N LEU A 442 -15.12 11.72 -14.93
CA LEU A 442 -15.27 11.13 -16.26
C LEU A 442 -14.01 11.39 -17.06
N THR A 443 -13.38 10.33 -17.55
CA THR A 443 -12.17 10.43 -18.38
C THR A 443 -12.31 9.66 -19.68
N ALA A 444 -11.64 10.15 -20.73
CA ALA A 444 -11.45 9.43 -21.96
C ALA A 444 -10.02 9.64 -22.46
N ASP A 445 -9.30 8.55 -22.68
CA ASP A 445 -7.89 8.50 -23.09
C ASP A 445 -7.78 7.73 -24.41
N TYR A 446 -7.24 8.36 -25.44
CA TYR A 446 -7.01 7.79 -26.75
C TYR A 446 -5.51 7.72 -27.03
N VAL A 447 -5.01 6.55 -27.35
CA VAL A 447 -3.61 6.28 -27.69
C VAL A 447 -3.54 5.75 -29.11
N ARG A 448 -2.73 6.37 -29.97
CA ARG A 448 -2.50 5.93 -31.33
C ARG A 448 -1.01 5.76 -31.59
N PRO A 449 -0.52 4.53 -31.87
CA PRO A 449 0.85 4.30 -32.32
C PRO A 449 1.13 4.93 -33.67
N LEU A 450 2.33 5.45 -33.84
CA LEU A 450 2.89 6.02 -35.05
C LEU A 450 4.15 5.24 -35.45
N ARG A 451 4.77 5.55 -36.62
CA ARG A 451 5.99 4.85 -37.08
C ARG A 451 7.18 4.97 -36.12
N ALA A 452 7.30 6.08 -35.41
CA ALA A 452 8.42 6.35 -34.52
C ALA A 452 7.91 6.90 -33.18
N GLY A 453 6.97 6.17 -32.55
CA GLY A 453 6.42 6.57 -31.26
C GLY A 453 4.89 6.52 -31.21
N ARG A 454 4.27 7.40 -30.42
CA ARG A 454 2.81 7.43 -30.24
C ARG A 454 2.29 8.82 -29.95
N ILE A 455 1.03 9.04 -30.26
CA ILE A 455 0.26 10.22 -29.81
C ILE A 455 -0.78 9.76 -28.78
N GLU A 456 -0.92 10.53 -27.72
CA GLU A 456 -1.91 10.33 -26.67
C GLU A 456 -2.77 11.60 -26.55
N LEU A 457 -4.08 11.42 -26.53
CA LEU A 457 -5.05 12.51 -26.41
C LEU A 457 -6.04 12.13 -25.30
N GLY A 458 -6.49 13.10 -24.53
CA GLY A 458 -7.52 12.79 -23.55
C GLY A 458 -8.24 13.99 -23.00
N THR A 459 -9.31 13.68 -22.28
CA THR A 459 -10.14 14.67 -21.58
C THR A 459 -10.56 14.16 -20.22
N LYS A 460 -10.76 15.08 -19.30
CA LYS A 460 -11.27 14.83 -17.96
C LYS A 460 -12.34 15.85 -17.59
N GLN A 461 -13.42 15.35 -16.97
CA GLN A 461 -14.46 16.17 -16.34
C GLN A 461 -14.60 15.70 -14.90
N MET A 462 -14.50 16.60 -13.94
CA MET A 462 -14.61 16.29 -12.53
C MET A 462 -15.57 17.27 -11.85
N ALA A 463 -16.40 16.74 -10.97
CA ALA A 463 -17.18 17.52 -10.03
C ALA A 463 -16.94 16.99 -8.62
N ARG A 464 -16.60 17.86 -7.69
CA ARG A 464 -16.44 17.59 -6.26
C ARG A 464 -17.41 18.45 -5.48
N ILE A 465 -18.14 17.83 -4.55
CA ILE A 465 -19.10 18.49 -3.67
C ILE A 465 -18.79 18.02 -2.26
N PHE A 466 -18.50 18.96 -1.36
CA PHE A 466 -18.00 18.68 -0.03
C PHE A 466 -18.68 19.56 1.03
N PRO A 467 -19.92 19.23 1.45
CA PRO A 467 -20.57 19.86 2.60
C PRO A 467 -19.93 19.43 3.93
N ASN A 468 -19.81 20.38 4.84
CA ASN A 468 -19.33 20.22 6.19
C ASN A 468 -20.32 20.84 7.17
N ASP A 469 -20.54 20.18 8.30
CA ASP A 469 -21.33 20.69 9.42
C ASP A 469 -20.52 20.53 10.71
N ILE A 470 -20.21 21.66 11.36
CA ILE A 470 -19.49 21.71 12.63
C ILE A 470 -20.44 22.18 13.71
N VAL A 471 -20.66 21.34 14.72
CA VAL A 471 -21.57 21.61 15.84
C VAL A 471 -20.77 21.69 17.13
N PHE A 472 -20.93 22.81 17.85
CA PHE A 472 -20.41 22.96 19.21
C PHE A 472 -21.58 22.96 20.21
N THR A 473 -21.50 22.08 21.19
CA THR A 473 -22.45 21.98 22.27
C THR A 473 -21.75 22.32 23.58
N PRO A 474 -21.81 23.61 24.02
CA PRO A 474 -21.21 24.03 25.27
C PRO A 474 -21.88 23.31 26.46
N GLY A 475 -21.04 22.74 27.31
CA GLY A 475 -21.47 22.15 28.56
C GLY A 475 -21.32 23.12 29.75
N ASN A 476 -21.17 22.56 30.95
CA ASN A 476 -20.94 23.36 32.15
C ASN A 476 -19.55 24.01 32.10
N ASN A 477 -19.46 25.28 32.49
CA ASN A 477 -18.22 26.06 32.51
C ASN A 477 -17.44 25.95 31.17
N SER A 478 -18.17 25.97 30.06
CA SER A 478 -17.62 25.90 28.72
C SER A 478 -16.65 27.05 28.46
N ILE A 479 -15.62 26.75 27.71
CA ILE A 479 -14.64 27.72 27.18
C ILE A 479 -14.67 27.79 25.65
N LEU A 480 -15.52 26.97 25.00
CA LEU A 480 -15.69 27.00 23.56
C LEU A 480 -16.53 28.22 23.16
N ASP A 481 -16.15 28.82 22.04
CA ASP A 481 -16.93 29.84 21.37
C ASP A 481 -17.96 29.17 20.44
N PRO A 482 -19.27 29.23 20.75
CA PRO A 482 -20.31 28.67 19.89
C PRO A 482 -20.34 29.30 18.48
N GLY A 483 -19.78 30.52 18.34
CA GLY A 483 -19.67 31.20 17.05
C GLY A 483 -18.75 30.49 16.04
N LEU A 484 -17.95 29.51 16.47
CA LEU A 484 -17.13 28.69 15.59
C LEU A 484 -17.90 27.49 14.97
N ALA A 485 -19.15 27.24 15.40
CA ALA A 485 -20.02 26.24 14.79
C ALA A 485 -20.64 26.77 13.48
N GLY A 486 -21.00 25.89 12.55
CA GLY A 486 -21.68 26.26 11.33
C GLY A 486 -21.46 25.30 10.18
N THR A 487 -22.08 25.63 9.06
CA THR A 487 -22.02 24.84 7.83
C THR A 487 -21.21 25.52 6.75
N ALA A 488 -20.46 24.72 6.00
CA ALA A 488 -19.75 25.16 4.81
C ALA A 488 -19.90 24.12 3.70
N GLU A 489 -19.94 24.55 2.46
CA GLU A 489 -19.92 23.64 1.31
C GLU A 489 -18.90 24.12 0.30
N TYR A 490 -17.98 23.23 -0.06
CA TYR A 490 -17.02 23.41 -1.14
C TYR A 490 -17.50 22.69 -2.38
N ARG A 491 -17.54 23.38 -3.52
CA ARG A 491 -17.85 22.80 -4.84
C ARG A 491 -16.73 23.13 -5.80
N GLU A 492 -16.25 22.11 -6.50
CA GLU A 492 -15.23 22.25 -7.52
C GLU A 492 -15.67 21.54 -8.79
N TYR A 493 -15.55 22.23 -9.91
CA TYR A 493 -15.79 21.68 -11.24
C TYR A 493 -14.54 21.88 -12.07
N MET A 494 -13.98 20.79 -12.61
CA MET A 494 -12.78 20.83 -13.43
C MET A 494 -13.04 20.20 -14.79
N SER A 495 -12.62 20.89 -15.84
CA SER A 495 -12.58 20.40 -17.21
C SER A 495 -11.16 20.47 -17.72
N ALA A 496 -10.63 19.35 -18.23
CA ALA A 496 -9.28 19.31 -18.78
C ALA A 496 -9.24 18.57 -20.12
N ALA A 497 -8.30 18.98 -20.96
CA ALA A 497 -7.93 18.29 -22.18
C ALA A 497 -6.41 18.29 -22.33
N TYR A 498 -5.86 17.18 -22.83
CA TYR A 498 -4.43 17.06 -23.04
C TYR A 498 -4.09 16.41 -24.37
N SER A 499 -2.89 16.70 -24.86
CA SER A 499 -2.23 16.03 -25.97
C SER A 499 -0.79 15.75 -25.58
N ASN A 500 -0.32 14.55 -25.85
CA ASN A 500 1.04 14.11 -25.58
C ASN A 500 1.59 13.41 -26.81
N TYR A 501 2.84 13.68 -27.18
CA TYR A 501 3.55 13.05 -28.28
C TYR A 501 4.85 12.43 -27.76
N VAL A 502 4.98 11.13 -27.93
CA VAL A 502 6.17 10.37 -27.54
C VAL A 502 6.87 9.89 -28.80
N VAL A 503 8.15 10.18 -28.92
CA VAL A 503 9.03 9.71 -30.00
C VAL A 503 10.01 8.71 -29.44
N GLU A 504 9.97 7.50 -29.97
CA GLU A 504 10.86 6.40 -29.59
C GLU A 504 11.95 6.21 -30.66
N LEU A 505 13.19 6.58 -30.34
CA LEU A 505 14.37 6.37 -31.14
C LEU A 505 15.18 5.22 -30.53
N LYS A 506 16.09 4.59 -31.30
CA LYS A 506 16.83 3.40 -30.84
C LYS A 506 17.54 3.54 -29.47
N ALA A 507 17.96 4.75 -29.10
CA ALA A 507 18.70 5.03 -27.87
C ALA A 507 18.14 6.24 -27.10
N LEU A 508 17.02 6.81 -27.54
CA LEU A 508 16.47 8.03 -26.95
C LEU A 508 14.95 8.00 -27.09
N GLU A 509 14.26 8.31 -26.02
CA GLU A 509 12.83 8.60 -25.97
C GLU A 509 12.64 10.09 -25.66
N LEU A 510 11.84 10.75 -26.46
CA LEU A 510 11.48 12.17 -26.28
C LEU A 510 9.97 12.27 -26.09
N GLU A 511 9.55 13.01 -25.08
CA GLU A 511 8.16 13.25 -24.79
C GLU A 511 7.89 14.75 -24.72
N ALA A 512 6.79 15.18 -25.35
CA ALA A 512 6.31 16.54 -25.29
C ALA A 512 4.77 16.54 -25.19
N GLY A 513 4.24 17.27 -24.20
CA GLY A 513 2.80 17.31 -23.96
C GLY A 513 2.30 18.71 -23.63
N LEU A 514 1.04 18.93 -23.91
CA LEU A 514 0.28 20.11 -23.51
C LEU A 514 -1.00 19.68 -22.82
N ARG A 515 -1.34 20.37 -21.74
CA ARG A 515 -2.59 20.21 -21.00
C ARG A 515 -3.20 21.57 -20.72
N ALA A 516 -4.50 21.69 -20.94
CA ALA A 516 -5.29 22.84 -20.56
C ALA A 516 -6.30 22.39 -19.49
N GLU A 517 -6.39 23.14 -18.42
CA GLU A 517 -7.35 22.93 -17.34
C GLU A 517 -8.16 24.20 -17.10
N TYR A 518 -9.45 24.02 -16.88
CA TYR A 518 -10.35 25.05 -16.38
C TYR A 518 -11.02 24.55 -15.11
N SER A 519 -10.82 25.27 -14.02
CA SER A 519 -11.44 24.97 -12.73
C SER A 519 -12.34 26.13 -12.31
N ARG A 520 -13.50 25.76 -11.76
CA ARG A 520 -14.40 26.66 -11.05
C ARG A 520 -14.59 26.15 -9.65
N ILE A 521 -14.36 27.03 -8.67
CA ILE A 521 -14.54 26.74 -7.25
C ILE A 521 -15.60 27.69 -6.71
N ASP A 522 -16.62 27.13 -6.07
CA ASP A 522 -17.65 27.85 -5.33
C ASP A 522 -17.52 27.42 -3.85
N TYR A 523 -17.41 28.38 -2.95
CA TYR A 523 -17.36 28.15 -1.52
C TYR A 523 -18.53 28.86 -0.85
N LEU A 524 -19.40 28.10 -0.21
CA LEU A 524 -20.59 28.56 0.45
C LEU A 524 -20.40 28.38 1.95
N VAL A 525 -20.53 29.46 2.71
CA VAL A 525 -20.43 29.47 4.17
C VAL A 525 -21.74 30.01 4.75
N ASP A 526 -22.17 29.50 5.90
CA ASP A 526 -23.30 30.05 6.62
C ASP A 526 -23.05 31.57 6.85
N PRO A 527 -23.96 32.46 6.41
CA PRO A 527 -23.78 33.88 6.58
C PRO A 527 -23.74 34.35 8.04
N ASN A 528 -24.14 33.52 9.00
CA ASN A 528 -24.01 33.79 10.44
C ASN A 528 -22.61 33.49 10.99
N HIS A 529 -21.72 32.89 10.17
CA HIS A 529 -20.34 32.65 10.51
C HIS A 529 -19.46 33.85 10.15
N SER A 530 -19.17 34.71 11.14
CA SER A 530 -18.35 35.92 10.94
C SER A 530 -16.85 35.68 10.92
N VAL A 531 -16.37 34.45 10.93
CA VAL A 531 -14.95 34.12 11.13
C VAL A 531 -14.21 33.81 9.81
N TYR A 532 -14.91 33.70 8.68
CA TYR A 532 -14.31 33.44 7.36
C TYR A 532 -14.73 34.48 6.34
#